data_92911c128be56bd4866e1b176ca51c47
#
_entry.id   92911c128be56bd4866e1b176ca51c47
#
_cell.length_a   1.000
_cell.length_b   1.000
_cell.length_c   1.000
_cell.angle_alpha   90.00
_cell.angle_beta   90.00
_cell.angle_gamma   90.00
#
_symmetry.space_group_name_H-M   'P 1'
#
loop_
_entity.id
_entity.type
_entity.pdbx_description
1 polymer ?
#
loop_
_entity_poly.entity_id
_entity_poly.type
_entity_poly.pdbx_seq_one_letter_code
_entity_poly.pdbx_strand_id
1 'polypeptide(L)'
;MSIDILTCSPRFVTGVYSTLAGFAEPGESAEDCLIREVREEVQIEVQNIQYMGSQCWPFPHSMMLGFHAEYAGGEIVCQEDEIEDAQWFNVHELPPLPASKSIARYLIDVYVARRLGHAEPVLPG
;
A
#
# COMPACT_ATOMS: atom_id res chain seq x y z
N MET A 1 11.40 -14.66 -4.00
CA MET A 1 9.94 -14.84 -4.02
C MET A 1 9.28 -13.52 -3.71
N SER A 2 8.21 -13.23 -4.39
CA SER A 2 7.60 -11.95 -4.26
C SER A 2 6.19 -12.06 -3.71
N ILE A 3 6.03 -11.50 -2.54
CA ILE A 3 4.76 -11.44 -1.84
C ILE A 3 4.53 -9.97 -1.53
N ASP A 4 3.35 -9.48 -1.83
CA ASP A 4 2.96 -8.13 -1.48
C ASP A 4 2.16 -8.14 -0.19
N ILE A 5 2.32 -7.10 0.63
CA ILE A 5 1.54 -6.99 1.86
C ILE A 5 0.32 -6.11 1.61
N LEU A 6 -0.84 -6.64 1.93
CA LEU A 6 -2.10 -5.92 1.83
C LEU A 6 -2.81 -5.92 3.17
N THR A 7 -3.60 -4.90 3.41
CA THR A 7 -4.32 -4.73 4.67
C THR A 7 -5.81 -4.58 4.45
N CYS A 8 -6.57 -5.02 5.42
CA CYS A 8 -8.00 -4.77 5.50
C CYS A 8 -8.27 -3.82 6.67
N SER A 9 -9.01 -2.77 6.42
CA SER A 9 -9.37 -1.78 7.43
C SER A 9 -10.87 -1.81 7.68
N PRO A 10 -11.33 -1.50 8.91
CA PRO A 10 -12.76 -1.33 9.17
C PRO A 10 -13.42 -0.26 8.31
N ARG A 11 -12.62 0.64 7.72
CA ARG A 11 -13.10 1.71 6.83
C ARG A 11 -13.43 1.22 5.43
N PHE A 12 -13.00 0.00 5.07
CA PHE A 12 -13.25 -0.58 3.75
C PHE A 12 -14.51 -1.45 3.78
N VAL A 13 -15.02 -1.76 2.59
CA VAL A 13 -16.02 -2.81 2.44
C VAL A 13 -15.42 -4.12 2.96
N THR A 14 -16.20 -4.87 3.72
CA THR A 14 -15.74 -6.13 4.33
C THR A 14 -15.10 -7.06 3.29
N GLY A 15 -13.91 -7.52 3.59
CA GLY A 15 -13.17 -8.46 2.75
C GLY A 15 -12.32 -7.83 1.66
N VAL A 16 -12.36 -6.50 1.48
CA VAL A 16 -11.51 -5.81 0.52
C VAL A 16 -10.16 -5.49 1.17
N TYR A 17 -9.08 -5.84 0.49
CA TYR A 17 -7.72 -5.52 0.90
C TYR A 17 -7.11 -4.45 0.01
N SER A 18 -6.33 -3.58 0.60
CA SER A 18 -5.69 -2.45 -0.08
C SER A 18 -4.28 -2.24 0.44
N THR A 19 -3.58 -1.29 -0.15
CA THR A 19 -2.26 -0.85 0.32
C THR A 19 -2.40 -0.10 1.64
N LEU A 20 -1.31 -0.06 2.42
CA LEU A 20 -1.23 0.76 3.61
C LEU A 20 -1.30 2.24 3.23
N ALA A 21 -1.98 3.03 4.05
CA ALA A 21 -2.11 4.46 3.84
C ALA A 21 -2.04 5.20 5.18
N GLY A 22 -1.44 6.39 5.16
CA GLY A 22 -1.31 7.22 6.34
C GLY A 22 -1.02 8.67 5.97
N PHE A 23 -0.89 9.53 6.96
CA PHE A 23 -0.67 10.97 6.77
C PHE A 23 0.71 11.38 7.28
N ALA A 24 1.38 12.26 6.51
CA ALA A 24 2.64 12.83 6.92
C ALA A 24 2.46 13.77 8.10
N GLU A 25 3.43 13.74 9.02
CA GLU A 25 3.49 14.68 10.13
C GLU A 25 4.38 15.88 9.77
N PRO A 26 4.20 17.05 10.44
CA PRO A 26 5.05 18.21 10.18
C PRO A 26 6.54 17.90 10.30
N GLY A 27 7.33 18.35 9.35
CA GLY A 27 8.77 18.13 9.33
C GLY A 27 9.22 16.77 8.85
N GLU A 28 8.30 15.91 8.44
CA GLU A 28 8.56 14.55 7.98
C GLU A 28 8.61 14.51 6.46
N SER A 29 9.60 13.84 5.88
CA SER A 29 9.61 13.58 4.44
C SER A 29 8.60 12.49 4.09
N ALA A 30 8.24 12.39 2.80
CA ALA A 30 7.31 11.35 2.35
C ALA A 30 7.85 9.94 2.64
N GLU A 31 9.16 9.73 2.42
CA GLU A 31 9.80 8.45 2.69
C GLU A 31 9.82 8.11 4.18
N ASP A 32 10.15 9.09 5.04
CA ASP A 32 10.12 8.89 6.48
C ASP A 32 8.71 8.61 6.99
N CYS A 33 7.71 9.28 6.41
CA CYS A 33 6.31 9.01 6.68
C CYS A 33 5.96 7.55 6.36
N LEU A 34 6.35 7.08 5.18
CA LEU A 34 6.09 5.71 4.78
C LEU A 34 6.70 4.70 5.76
N ILE A 35 7.97 4.89 6.10
CA ILE A 35 8.67 3.99 7.03
C ILE A 35 7.97 3.97 8.39
N ARG A 36 7.62 5.13 8.91
CA ARG A 36 6.94 5.26 10.20
C ARG A 36 5.56 4.61 10.19
N GLU A 37 4.75 4.91 9.18
CA GLU A 37 3.38 4.38 9.07
C GLU A 37 3.38 2.85 8.96
N VAL A 38 4.25 2.28 8.14
CA VAL A 38 4.35 0.82 8.02
C VAL A 38 4.78 0.19 9.34
N ARG A 39 5.75 0.81 10.02
CA ARG A 39 6.21 0.32 11.32
C ARG A 39 5.11 0.40 12.38
N GLU A 40 4.36 1.50 12.44
CA GLU A 40 3.28 1.67 13.41
C GLU A 40 2.10 0.74 13.14
N GLU A 41 1.71 0.60 11.88
CA GLU A 41 0.49 -0.14 11.53
C GLU A 41 0.68 -1.66 11.53
N VAL A 42 1.82 -2.16 11.07
CA VAL A 42 2.05 -3.60 10.91
C VAL A 42 3.40 -4.09 11.46
N GLN A 43 4.21 -3.22 12.03
CA GLN A 43 5.53 -3.52 12.62
C GLN A 43 6.53 -4.13 11.63
N ILE A 44 6.44 -3.73 10.37
CA ILE A 44 7.35 -4.18 9.32
C ILE A 44 8.35 -3.06 9.02
N GLU A 45 9.61 -3.44 8.81
CA GLU A 45 10.65 -2.54 8.31
C GLU A 45 10.76 -2.68 6.80
N VAL A 46 10.93 -1.53 6.12
CA VAL A 46 11.02 -1.46 4.66
C VAL A 46 12.28 -0.70 4.23
N GLN A 47 12.71 -0.95 3.00
CA GLN A 47 13.88 -0.33 2.39
C GLN A 47 13.64 -0.13 0.88
N ASN A 48 14.58 0.54 0.21
CA ASN A 48 14.54 0.76 -1.24
C ASN A 48 13.19 1.30 -1.70
N ILE A 49 12.79 2.42 -1.10
CA ILE A 49 11.51 3.06 -1.37
C ILE A 49 11.54 3.71 -2.74
N GLN A 50 10.56 3.39 -3.58
CA GLN A 50 10.43 3.90 -4.93
C GLN A 50 9.12 4.67 -5.08
N TYR A 51 9.21 5.95 -5.45
CA TYR A 51 8.03 6.74 -5.77
C TYR A 51 7.40 6.24 -7.07
N MET A 52 6.10 5.99 -7.04
CA MET A 52 5.37 5.43 -8.18
C MET A 52 4.40 6.41 -8.84
N GLY A 53 3.90 7.40 -8.11
CA GLY A 53 2.98 8.37 -8.66
C GLY A 53 2.14 9.04 -7.60
N SER A 54 1.30 9.97 -8.03
CA SER A 54 0.40 10.70 -7.13
C SER A 54 -1.00 10.78 -7.72
N GLN A 55 -1.98 10.98 -6.84
CA GLN A 55 -3.38 11.16 -7.22
C GLN A 55 -4.03 12.14 -6.28
N CYS A 56 -4.80 13.09 -6.85
CA CYS A 56 -5.66 13.95 -6.05
C CYS A 56 -6.87 13.16 -5.56
N TRP A 57 -7.13 13.23 -4.27
CA TRP A 57 -8.31 12.62 -3.65
C TRP A 57 -9.18 13.72 -3.07
N PRO A 58 -10.31 14.10 -3.72
CA PRO A 58 -11.08 15.28 -3.34
C PRO A 58 -11.96 15.13 -2.10
N PHE A 59 -11.94 14.01 -1.40
CA PHE A 59 -12.81 13.71 -0.27
C PHE A 59 -11.99 13.39 0.99
N PRO A 60 -11.63 14.37 1.85
CA PRO A 60 -11.95 15.81 1.75
C PRO A 60 -11.08 16.60 0.76
N HIS A 61 -9.79 16.69 0.93
CA HIS A 61 -8.84 17.34 0.03
C HIS A 61 -7.45 16.78 0.34
N SER A 62 -7.06 15.75 -0.38
CA SER A 62 -5.78 15.09 -0.12
C SER A 62 -5.02 14.84 -1.41
N MET A 63 -3.70 14.94 -1.31
CA MET A 63 -2.80 14.45 -2.33
C MET A 63 -2.27 13.10 -1.88
N MET A 64 -2.55 12.07 -2.66
CA MET A 64 -2.04 10.72 -2.39
C MET A 64 -0.73 10.53 -3.12
N LEU A 65 0.33 10.16 -2.38
CA LEU A 65 1.62 9.78 -2.94
C LEU A 65 1.78 8.28 -2.80
N GLY A 66 2.06 7.62 -3.91
CA GLY A 66 2.18 6.17 -3.94
C GLY A 66 3.62 5.71 -4.06
N PHE A 67 3.98 4.69 -3.28
CA PHE A 67 5.33 4.13 -3.23
C PHE A 67 5.30 2.62 -3.26
N HIS A 68 6.34 2.03 -3.86
CA HIS A 68 6.72 0.65 -3.60
C HIS A 68 7.92 0.64 -2.66
N ALA A 69 8.03 -0.41 -1.86
CA ALA A 69 9.17 -0.61 -0.98
C ALA A 69 9.45 -2.09 -0.84
N GLU A 70 10.69 -2.42 -0.47
CA GLU A 70 11.10 -3.80 -0.23
C GLU A 70 11.03 -4.12 1.26
N TYR A 71 10.64 -5.35 1.56
CA TYR A 71 10.67 -5.86 2.92
C TYR A 71 12.10 -5.94 3.44
N ALA A 72 12.33 -5.37 4.63
CA ALA A 72 13.64 -5.36 5.26
C ALA A 72 13.68 -6.13 6.59
N GLY A 73 12.55 -6.45 7.18
CA GLY A 73 12.50 -7.21 8.43
C GLY A 73 11.20 -7.04 9.20
N GLY A 74 11.06 -7.85 10.25
CA GLY A 74 9.92 -7.83 11.14
C GLY A 74 8.85 -8.84 10.78
N GLU A 75 7.92 -9.01 11.70
CA GLU A 75 6.73 -9.86 11.52
C GLU A 75 5.48 -9.00 11.62
N ILE A 76 4.46 -9.33 10.86
CA ILE A 76 3.22 -8.56 10.85
C ILE A 76 2.54 -8.63 12.22
N VAL A 77 2.37 -7.45 12.84
CA VAL A 77 1.54 -7.27 14.03
C VAL A 77 0.65 -6.05 13.77
N CYS A 78 -0.65 -6.27 13.63
CA CYS A 78 -1.59 -5.22 13.27
C CYS A 78 -1.88 -4.27 14.43
N GLN A 79 -1.97 -2.97 14.12
CA GLN A 79 -2.50 -1.97 15.03
C GLN A 79 -4.04 -2.13 15.08
N GLU A 80 -4.57 -2.52 16.23
CA GLU A 80 -5.97 -2.97 16.37
C GLU A 80 -7.03 -1.96 15.89
N ASP A 81 -6.81 -0.66 16.14
CA ASP A 81 -7.79 0.38 15.80
C ASP A 81 -7.77 0.80 14.33
N GLU A 82 -6.66 0.56 13.63
CA GLU A 82 -6.44 1.05 12.27
C GLU A 82 -6.48 -0.08 11.23
N ILE A 83 -6.02 -1.26 11.61
CA ILE A 83 -5.83 -2.40 10.71
C ILE A 83 -6.58 -3.60 11.26
N GLU A 84 -7.60 -4.05 10.54
CA GLU A 84 -8.37 -5.24 10.91
C GLU A 84 -7.57 -6.52 10.64
N ASP A 85 -6.86 -6.56 9.50
CA ASP A 85 -6.04 -7.69 9.10
C ASP A 85 -4.97 -7.24 8.13
N ALA A 86 -3.81 -7.90 8.18
CA ALA A 86 -2.72 -7.66 7.24
C ALA A 86 -2.05 -9.00 6.94
N GLN A 87 -1.84 -9.28 5.65
CA GLN A 87 -1.27 -10.54 5.22
C GLN A 87 -0.34 -10.34 4.03
N TRP A 88 0.59 -11.25 3.89
CA TRP A 88 1.36 -11.41 2.67
C TRP A 88 0.53 -12.20 1.66
N PHE A 89 0.43 -11.70 0.43
CA PHE A 89 -0.31 -12.37 -0.63
C PHE A 89 0.61 -12.71 -1.79
N ASN A 90 0.40 -13.90 -2.36
CA ASN A 90 1.04 -14.28 -3.60
C ASN A 90 0.34 -13.57 -4.76
N VAL A 91 1.09 -13.14 -5.78
CA VAL A 91 0.52 -12.44 -6.94
C VAL A 91 -0.50 -13.25 -7.72
N HIS A 92 -0.52 -14.56 -7.55
CA HIS A 92 -1.48 -15.46 -8.18
C HIS A 92 -2.74 -15.71 -7.34
N GLU A 93 -2.78 -15.23 -6.09
CA GLU A 93 -3.84 -15.52 -5.13
C GLU A 93 -4.23 -14.26 -4.36
N LEU A 94 -4.68 -13.24 -5.10
CA LEU A 94 -5.03 -11.96 -4.50
C LEU A 94 -6.47 -11.95 -3.97
N PRO A 95 -6.72 -11.22 -2.87
CA PRO A 95 -8.07 -11.04 -2.35
C PRO A 95 -8.84 -10.00 -3.19
N PRO A 96 -10.11 -9.72 -2.88
CA PRO A 96 -10.82 -8.58 -3.44
C PRO A 96 -10.02 -7.28 -3.22
N LEU A 97 -9.90 -6.47 -4.26
CA LEU A 97 -9.04 -5.29 -4.30
C LEU A 97 -9.83 -4.00 -4.47
N PRO A 98 -9.21 -2.81 -4.26
CA PRO A 98 -9.86 -1.53 -4.44
C PRO A 98 -10.31 -1.30 -5.89
N ALA A 99 -11.12 -0.26 -6.08
CA ALA A 99 -11.60 0.15 -7.40
C ALA A 99 -10.44 0.46 -8.35
N SER A 100 -10.62 0.15 -9.63
CA SER A 100 -9.58 0.27 -10.65
C SER A 100 -9.07 1.70 -10.86
N LYS A 101 -9.83 2.72 -10.45
CA LYS A 101 -9.46 4.13 -10.59
C LYS A 101 -8.62 4.66 -9.43
N SER A 102 -8.41 3.87 -8.37
CA SER A 102 -7.63 4.33 -7.21
C SER A 102 -6.15 4.13 -7.43
N ILE A 103 -5.33 5.02 -6.84
CA ILE A 103 -3.87 4.85 -6.85
C ILE A 103 -3.46 3.58 -6.10
N ALA A 104 -4.20 3.19 -5.06
CA ALA A 104 -3.93 1.94 -4.33
C ALA A 104 -4.00 0.74 -5.29
N ARG A 105 -5.03 0.68 -6.14
CA ARG A 105 -5.13 -0.38 -7.14
C ARG A 105 -4.02 -0.31 -8.17
N TYR A 106 -3.63 0.90 -8.59
CA TYR A 106 -2.53 1.10 -9.51
C TYR A 106 -1.22 0.52 -8.96
N LEU A 107 -0.92 0.78 -7.68
CA LEU A 107 0.29 0.25 -7.03
C LEU A 107 0.31 -1.27 -7.04
N ILE A 108 -0.82 -1.90 -6.76
CA ILE A 108 -0.96 -3.35 -6.78
C ILE A 108 -0.79 -3.88 -8.20
N ASP A 109 -1.48 -3.28 -9.17
CA ASP A 109 -1.46 -3.74 -10.56
C ASP A 109 -0.06 -3.61 -11.18
N VAL A 110 0.69 -2.53 -10.89
CA VAL A 110 2.07 -2.38 -11.36
C VAL A 110 2.96 -3.48 -10.78
N TYR A 111 2.82 -3.74 -9.48
CA TYR A 111 3.60 -4.77 -8.82
C TYR A 111 3.33 -6.15 -9.45
N VAL A 112 2.07 -6.50 -9.65
CA VAL A 112 1.67 -7.75 -10.28
C VAL A 112 2.22 -7.85 -11.70
N ALA A 113 2.10 -6.78 -12.49
CA ALA A 113 2.59 -6.74 -13.87
C ALA A 113 4.10 -6.97 -13.94
N ARG A 114 4.87 -6.32 -13.07
CA ARG A 114 6.33 -6.51 -13.00
C ARG A 114 6.71 -7.93 -12.62
N ARG A 115 5.96 -8.53 -11.68
CA ARG A 115 6.25 -9.91 -11.23
C ARG A 115 5.90 -10.95 -12.27
N LEU A 116 4.86 -10.73 -13.09
CA LEU A 116 4.40 -11.67 -14.10
C LEU A 116 4.95 -11.37 -15.49
N GLY A 117 5.72 -10.28 -15.66
CA GLY A 117 6.28 -9.91 -16.96
C GLY A 117 5.25 -9.31 -17.90
N HIS A 118 4.15 -8.78 -17.39
CA HIS A 118 3.10 -8.13 -18.18
C HIS A 118 3.40 -6.63 -18.37
N ALA A 119 2.72 -6.00 -19.33
CA ALA A 119 2.79 -4.57 -19.52
C ALA A 119 2.24 -3.83 -18.30
N GLU A 120 2.95 -2.77 -17.86
CA GLU A 120 2.53 -1.99 -16.69
C GLU A 120 1.32 -1.13 -17.02
N PRO A 121 0.36 -0.99 -16.08
CA PRO A 121 -0.80 -0.12 -16.28
C PRO A 121 -0.39 1.35 -16.23
N VAL A 122 -1.30 2.21 -16.70
CA VAL A 122 -1.14 3.66 -16.65
C VAL A 122 -1.77 4.18 -15.36
N LEU A 123 -1.12 5.15 -14.71
CA LEU A 123 -1.65 5.80 -13.52
C LEU A 123 -2.99 6.46 -13.82
N PRO A 124 -4.04 6.15 -13.07
CA PRO A 124 -5.33 6.82 -13.24
C PRO A 124 -5.24 8.30 -12.87
N GLY A 125 -5.81 9.12 -13.71
CA GLY A 125 -5.76 10.58 -13.58
C GLY A 125 -6.60 11.16 -12.45
#